data_658525017af4be35c6338b1317bf94f1
#
_entry.id   658525017af4be35c6338b1317bf94f1
#
_cell.length_a   1.000
_cell.length_b   1.000
_cell.length_c   1.000
_cell.angle_alpha   90.00
_cell.angle_beta   90.00
_cell.angle_gamma   90.00
#
_symmetry.space_group_name_H-M   'P 1'
#
loop_
_entity.id
_entity.type
_entity.pdbx_description
1 polymer ?
#
loop_
_entity_poly.entity_id
_entity_poly.type
_entity_poly.pdbx_seq_one_letter_code
_entity_poly.pdbx_strand_id
1 'polypeptide(L)'
;PEHFGFCYGVDKAIDMVFETCERFSGSSRRIFLTDQLIHNPYINGKLKEKGVHYLKRDAQNLLLCEELVPSDVVVVSAFGTDFRDVLRLREKGVTIVDSTCGAIINVWKRVEGYAKKGFLTIMHGKRNHEETRATVSQAVKEGGAYLTIENRAEGRELVEVILGARSEK
;
A
#
# COMPACT_ATOMS: atom_id res chain seq x y z
N PRO A 1 -18.55 22.15 -10.58
CA PRO A 1 -17.42 21.72 -11.40
C PRO A 1 -17.92 21.00 -12.63
N GLU A 2 -17.31 21.24 -13.79
CA GLU A 2 -17.66 20.57 -15.05
C GLU A 2 -17.26 19.08 -15.05
N HIS A 3 -16.32 18.70 -14.17
CA HIS A 3 -15.86 17.32 -13.98
C HIS A 3 -15.90 16.96 -12.49
N PHE A 4 -16.47 15.82 -12.17
CA PHE A 4 -16.52 15.24 -10.84
C PHE A 4 -16.38 13.72 -10.95
N GLY A 5 -15.89 13.07 -9.90
CA GLY A 5 -15.65 11.63 -9.88
C GLY A 5 -14.30 11.30 -9.25
N PHE A 6 -13.85 10.09 -9.48
CA PHE A 6 -12.52 9.67 -9.06
C PHE A 6 -11.44 10.15 -10.05
N CYS A 7 -10.21 10.23 -9.60
CA CYS A 7 -9.09 10.44 -10.52
C CYS A 7 -8.84 9.17 -11.35
N TYR A 8 -8.19 9.33 -12.50
CA TYR A 8 -7.90 8.22 -13.42
C TYR A 8 -7.26 6.99 -12.73
N GLY A 9 -6.35 7.21 -11.77
CA GLY A 9 -5.68 6.11 -11.07
C GLY A 9 -6.62 5.32 -10.17
N VAL A 10 -7.58 6.00 -9.52
CA VAL A 10 -8.60 5.38 -8.68
C VAL A 10 -9.63 4.65 -9.54
N ASP A 11 -10.12 5.27 -10.63
CA ASP A 11 -11.04 4.61 -11.56
C ASP A 11 -10.43 3.31 -12.09
N LYS A 12 -9.18 3.36 -12.55
CA LYS A 12 -8.47 2.18 -13.04
C LYS A 12 -8.34 1.08 -11.98
N ALA A 13 -8.05 1.43 -10.73
CA ALA A 13 -7.96 0.46 -9.65
C ALA A 13 -9.32 -0.21 -9.38
N ILE A 14 -10.41 0.58 -9.40
CA ILE A 14 -11.77 0.08 -9.25
C ILE A 14 -12.09 -0.90 -10.39
N ASP A 15 -11.88 -0.50 -11.64
CA ASP A 15 -12.15 -1.34 -12.82
C ASP A 15 -11.39 -2.67 -12.73
N MET A 16 -10.09 -2.63 -12.43
CA MET A 16 -9.28 -3.84 -12.30
C MET A 16 -9.83 -4.84 -11.27
N VAL A 17 -10.33 -4.35 -10.14
CA VAL A 17 -10.88 -5.23 -9.11
C VAL A 17 -12.24 -5.79 -9.51
N PHE A 18 -13.11 -4.97 -10.10
CA PHE A 18 -14.41 -5.45 -10.58
C PHE A 18 -14.25 -6.44 -11.74
N GLU A 19 -13.35 -6.20 -12.69
CA GLU A 19 -13.00 -7.16 -13.76
C GLU A 19 -12.42 -8.46 -13.17
N THR A 20 -11.61 -8.37 -12.11
CA THR A 20 -11.10 -9.55 -11.39
C THR A 20 -12.26 -10.36 -10.79
N CYS A 21 -13.22 -9.69 -10.15
CA CYS A 21 -14.42 -10.35 -9.61
C CYS A 21 -15.22 -11.04 -10.71
N GLU A 22 -15.42 -10.40 -11.85
CA GLU A 22 -16.16 -10.97 -12.99
C GLU A 22 -15.41 -12.16 -13.60
N ARG A 23 -14.09 -12.04 -13.81
CA ARG A 23 -13.25 -13.09 -14.38
C ARG A 23 -13.26 -14.38 -13.56
N PHE A 24 -13.34 -14.28 -12.24
CA PHE A 24 -13.35 -15.43 -11.33
C PHE A 24 -14.73 -15.75 -10.79
N SER A 25 -15.79 -15.09 -11.30
CA SER A 25 -17.19 -15.38 -10.94
C SER A 25 -17.51 -16.84 -11.27
N GLY A 26 -18.19 -17.54 -10.35
CA GLY A 26 -18.54 -18.95 -10.51
C GLY A 26 -17.38 -19.95 -10.39
N SER A 27 -16.14 -19.48 -10.19
CA SER A 27 -15.01 -20.35 -9.88
C SER A 27 -14.92 -20.60 -8.36
N SER A 28 -14.13 -21.63 -7.96
CA SER A 28 -13.84 -21.90 -6.55
C SER A 28 -12.75 -20.99 -5.96
N ARG A 29 -12.25 -20.02 -6.73
CA ARG A 29 -11.19 -19.13 -6.30
C ARG A 29 -11.74 -18.05 -5.38
N ARG A 30 -11.13 -17.89 -4.21
CA ARG A 30 -11.43 -16.78 -3.29
C ARG A 30 -10.64 -15.55 -3.72
N ILE A 31 -11.25 -14.38 -3.56
CA ILE A 31 -10.60 -13.09 -3.87
C ILE A 31 -10.40 -12.35 -2.56
N PHE A 32 -9.18 -11.89 -2.32
CA PHE A 32 -8.80 -11.11 -1.16
C PHE A 32 -8.25 -9.75 -1.57
N LEU A 33 -8.44 -8.74 -0.73
CA LEU A 33 -7.77 -7.44 -0.80
C LEU A 33 -6.73 -7.33 0.32
N THR A 34 -5.59 -6.73 0.03
CA THR A 34 -4.54 -6.46 1.03
C THR A 34 -4.97 -5.43 2.07
N ASP A 35 -5.88 -4.53 1.68
CA ASP A 35 -6.50 -3.50 2.52
C ASP A 35 -7.77 -2.97 1.82
N GLN A 36 -8.43 -1.92 2.33
CA GLN A 36 -9.48 -1.26 1.57
C GLN A 36 -8.95 -0.84 0.20
N LEU A 37 -9.74 -1.09 -0.86
CA LEU A 37 -9.32 -0.72 -2.21
C LEU A 37 -9.01 0.77 -2.30
N ILE A 38 -9.93 1.56 -1.79
CA ILE A 38 -9.87 3.02 -1.60
C ILE A 38 -10.68 3.38 -0.35
N HIS A 39 -10.49 4.58 0.21
CA HIS A 39 -11.27 5.06 1.35
C HIS A 39 -12.69 5.51 0.92
N ASN A 40 -13.44 4.60 0.32
CA ASN A 40 -14.82 4.81 -0.09
C ASN A 40 -15.70 3.63 0.38
N PRO A 41 -16.56 3.85 1.40
CA PRO A 41 -17.40 2.79 1.97
C PRO A 41 -18.35 2.14 0.95
N TYR A 42 -18.84 2.91 -0.02
CA TYR A 42 -19.74 2.39 -1.05
C TYR A 42 -19.03 1.36 -1.94
N ILE A 43 -17.84 1.70 -2.46
CA ILE A 43 -17.04 0.78 -3.29
C ILE A 43 -16.64 -0.46 -2.50
N ASN A 44 -16.13 -0.29 -1.27
CA ASN A 44 -15.74 -1.42 -0.43
C ASN A 44 -16.94 -2.30 -0.05
N GLY A 45 -18.14 -1.70 0.14
CA GLY A 45 -19.39 -2.44 0.34
C GLY A 45 -19.76 -3.30 -0.86
N LYS A 46 -19.67 -2.74 -2.08
CA LYS A 46 -19.92 -3.48 -3.34
C LYS A 46 -18.97 -4.66 -3.54
N LEU A 47 -17.70 -4.50 -3.19
CA LEU A 47 -16.73 -5.59 -3.26
C LEU A 47 -17.06 -6.70 -2.26
N LYS A 48 -17.49 -6.34 -1.05
CA LYS A 48 -17.95 -7.30 -0.05
C LYS A 48 -19.20 -8.08 -0.51
N GLU A 49 -20.17 -7.40 -1.15
CA GLU A 49 -21.35 -8.05 -1.75
C GLU A 49 -20.95 -9.07 -2.84
N LYS A 50 -19.84 -8.84 -3.56
CA LYS A 50 -19.27 -9.77 -4.55
C LYS A 50 -18.42 -10.90 -3.93
N GLY A 51 -18.36 -11.01 -2.60
CA GLY A 51 -17.61 -12.06 -1.90
C GLY A 51 -16.11 -11.78 -1.78
N VAL A 52 -15.67 -10.54 -1.96
CA VAL A 52 -14.26 -10.17 -1.73
C VAL A 52 -14.00 -10.08 -0.23
N HIS A 53 -12.92 -10.72 0.21
CA HIS A 53 -12.45 -10.74 1.60
C HIS A 53 -11.31 -9.76 1.81
N TYR A 54 -11.02 -9.43 3.06
CA TYR A 54 -9.89 -8.59 3.43
C TYR A 54 -8.88 -9.41 4.23
N LEU A 55 -7.61 -9.33 3.86
CA LEU A 55 -6.54 -9.94 4.64
C LEU A 55 -6.35 -9.16 5.96
N LYS A 56 -6.10 -9.90 7.02
CA LYS A 56 -5.74 -9.33 8.32
C LYS A 56 -4.25 -9.07 8.40
N ARG A 57 -3.84 -8.29 9.40
CA ARG A 57 -2.44 -7.95 9.67
C ARG A 57 -2.04 -8.38 11.08
N ASP A 58 -0.78 -8.72 11.24
CA ASP A 58 -0.17 -9.03 12.54
C ASP A 58 0.16 -7.75 13.34
N ALA A 59 0.76 -7.92 14.51
CA ALA A 59 1.19 -6.82 15.39
C ALA A 59 2.30 -5.95 14.76
N GLN A 60 3.05 -6.48 13.80
CA GLN A 60 4.06 -5.76 13.01
C GLN A 60 3.47 -5.13 11.75
N ASN A 61 2.14 -5.21 11.61
CA ASN A 61 1.39 -4.66 10.50
C ASN A 61 1.68 -5.31 9.13
N LEU A 62 2.15 -6.57 9.13
CA LEU A 62 2.35 -7.39 7.94
C LEU A 62 1.13 -8.29 7.71
N LEU A 63 0.86 -8.63 6.46
CA LEU A 63 -0.28 -9.48 6.10
C LEU A 63 -0.18 -10.87 6.70
N LEU A 64 -1.27 -11.34 7.27
CA LEU A 64 -1.46 -12.73 7.68
C LEU A 64 -1.83 -13.54 6.43
N CYS A 65 -0.91 -14.38 5.97
CA CYS A 65 -1.04 -15.16 4.74
C CYS A 65 -1.22 -16.66 4.98
N GLU A 66 -1.41 -17.09 6.23
CA GLU A 66 -1.43 -18.51 6.63
C GLU A 66 -2.57 -19.27 5.97
N GLU A 67 -3.75 -18.63 5.85
CA GLU A 67 -4.97 -19.23 5.27
C GLU A 67 -5.01 -19.23 3.74
N LEU A 68 -4.05 -18.57 3.08
CA LEU A 68 -4.00 -18.47 1.63
C LEU A 68 -3.49 -19.77 1.01
N VAL A 69 -4.11 -20.14 -0.11
CA VAL A 69 -3.74 -21.27 -0.94
C VAL A 69 -3.43 -20.82 -2.37
N PRO A 70 -2.64 -21.57 -3.17
CA PRO A 70 -2.22 -21.14 -4.51
C PRO A 70 -3.36 -20.81 -5.49
N SER A 71 -4.56 -21.36 -5.25
CA SER A 71 -5.74 -21.03 -6.07
C SER A 71 -6.35 -19.68 -5.77
N ASP A 72 -5.99 -19.03 -4.66
CA ASP A 72 -6.53 -17.73 -4.29
C ASP A 72 -6.01 -16.60 -5.18
N VAL A 73 -6.78 -15.54 -5.24
CA VAL A 73 -6.43 -14.28 -5.91
C VAL A 73 -6.32 -13.19 -4.87
N VAL A 74 -5.19 -12.51 -4.83
CA VAL A 74 -4.99 -11.37 -3.92
C VAL A 74 -4.80 -10.10 -4.73
N VAL A 75 -5.66 -9.13 -4.48
CA VAL A 75 -5.60 -7.81 -5.10
C VAL A 75 -4.89 -6.86 -4.14
N VAL A 76 -3.83 -6.23 -4.62
CA VAL A 76 -3.16 -5.13 -3.91
C VAL A 76 -4.01 -3.88 -4.07
N SER A 77 -4.29 -3.16 -2.97
CA SER A 77 -5.11 -1.95 -2.97
C SER A 77 -4.50 -0.81 -3.81
N ALA A 78 -5.30 0.21 -4.14
CA ALA A 78 -4.83 1.37 -4.89
C ALA A 78 -3.68 2.14 -4.19
N PHE A 79 -3.55 2.01 -2.87
CA PHE A 79 -2.47 2.60 -2.06
C PHE A 79 -1.18 1.78 -2.08
N GLY A 80 -1.21 0.59 -2.68
CA GLY A 80 -0.13 -0.36 -2.62
C GLY A 80 -0.07 -1.15 -1.31
N THR A 81 1.01 -1.88 -1.12
CA THR A 81 1.29 -2.61 0.12
C THR A 81 2.80 -2.66 0.38
N ASP A 82 3.21 -3.04 1.59
CA ASP A 82 4.61 -3.23 1.95
C ASP A 82 5.26 -4.27 1.01
N PHE A 83 6.51 -4.03 0.57
CA PHE A 83 7.20 -4.96 -0.32
C PHE A 83 7.36 -6.36 0.29
N ARG A 84 7.44 -6.46 1.63
CA ARG A 84 7.52 -7.73 2.35
C ARG A 84 6.22 -8.53 2.23
N ASP A 85 5.08 -7.84 2.21
CA ASP A 85 3.78 -8.46 1.95
C ASP A 85 3.74 -9.08 0.55
N VAL A 86 4.27 -8.38 -0.45
CA VAL A 86 4.36 -8.91 -1.83
C VAL A 86 5.22 -10.17 -1.90
N LEU A 87 6.34 -10.20 -1.17
CA LEU A 87 7.20 -11.39 -1.10
C LEU A 87 6.45 -12.57 -0.46
N ARG A 88 5.78 -12.36 0.68
CA ARG A 88 4.96 -13.38 1.34
C ARG A 88 3.85 -13.94 0.43
N LEU A 89 3.16 -13.06 -0.31
CA LEU A 89 2.13 -13.48 -1.26
C LEU A 89 2.72 -14.33 -2.40
N ARG A 90 3.90 -13.97 -2.91
CA ARG A 90 4.60 -14.76 -3.93
C ARG A 90 5.01 -16.15 -3.41
N GLU A 91 5.51 -16.23 -2.18
CA GLU A 91 5.86 -17.50 -1.52
C GLU A 91 4.63 -18.42 -1.37
N LYS A 92 3.43 -17.86 -1.18
CA LYS A 92 2.17 -18.61 -1.14
C LYS A 92 1.71 -19.11 -2.53
N GLY A 93 2.30 -18.61 -3.60
CA GLY A 93 1.95 -19.00 -4.97
C GLY A 93 0.59 -18.49 -5.43
N VAL A 94 -0.01 -17.53 -4.74
CA VAL A 94 -1.30 -16.93 -5.11
C VAL A 94 -1.21 -16.10 -6.39
N THR A 95 -2.34 -15.91 -7.06
CA THR A 95 -2.42 -14.94 -8.17
C THR A 95 -2.47 -13.53 -7.59
N ILE A 96 -1.49 -12.69 -7.92
CA ILE A 96 -1.46 -11.30 -7.46
C ILE A 96 -1.97 -10.39 -8.58
N VAL A 97 -2.97 -9.57 -8.28
CA VAL A 97 -3.46 -8.47 -9.13
C VAL A 97 -3.06 -7.16 -8.47
N ASP A 98 -2.14 -6.44 -9.09
CA ASP A 98 -1.62 -5.18 -8.54
C ASP A 98 -2.41 -3.99 -9.09
N SER A 99 -3.28 -3.40 -8.28
CA SER A 99 -4.07 -2.22 -8.62
C SER A 99 -3.47 -0.92 -8.08
N THR A 100 -2.21 -0.94 -7.66
CA THR A 100 -1.52 0.25 -7.14
C THR A 100 -1.60 1.41 -8.14
N CYS A 101 -2.02 2.58 -7.66
CA CYS A 101 -2.13 3.77 -8.49
C CYS A 101 -0.77 4.16 -9.09
N GLY A 102 -0.76 4.46 -10.39
CA GLY A 102 0.47 4.85 -11.10
C GLY A 102 1.17 6.08 -10.52
N ALA A 103 0.43 7.01 -9.91
CA ALA A 103 1.01 8.16 -9.20
C ALA A 103 1.84 7.70 -8.00
N ILE A 104 1.35 6.73 -7.22
CA ILE A 104 2.06 6.14 -6.09
C ILE A 104 3.30 5.38 -6.56
N ILE A 105 3.19 4.59 -7.62
CA ILE A 105 4.34 3.89 -8.24
C ILE A 105 5.44 4.90 -8.66
N ASN A 106 5.07 6.06 -9.17
CA ASN A 106 6.05 7.09 -9.52
C ASN A 106 6.76 7.68 -8.30
N VAL A 107 6.06 7.83 -7.16
CA VAL A 107 6.67 8.21 -5.88
C VAL A 107 7.65 7.12 -5.43
N TRP A 108 7.25 5.86 -5.48
CA TRP A 108 8.09 4.72 -5.09
C TRP A 108 9.41 4.66 -5.88
N LYS A 109 9.34 4.83 -7.22
CA LYS A 109 10.56 4.87 -8.06
C LYS A 109 11.54 5.96 -7.63
N ARG A 110 11.03 7.11 -7.19
CA ARG A 110 11.88 8.20 -6.65
C ARG A 110 12.47 7.82 -5.31
N VAL A 111 11.66 7.28 -4.39
CA VAL A 111 12.12 6.81 -3.08
C VAL A 111 13.22 5.76 -3.23
N GLU A 112 13.00 4.73 -4.07
CA GLU A 112 14.01 3.71 -4.39
C GLU A 112 15.30 4.33 -4.95
N GLY A 113 15.15 5.25 -5.91
CA GLY A 113 16.29 5.91 -6.55
C GLY A 113 17.13 6.77 -5.61
N TYR A 114 16.50 7.42 -4.61
CA TYR A 114 17.22 8.19 -3.60
C TYR A 114 17.79 7.31 -2.49
N ALA A 115 17.07 6.28 -2.06
CA ALA A 115 17.55 5.31 -1.07
C ALA A 115 18.84 4.63 -1.53
N LYS A 116 18.93 4.20 -2.81
CA LYS A 116 20.15 3.65 -3.43
C LYS A 116 21.35 4.59 -3.38
N LYS A 117 21.10 5.89 -3.29
CA LYS A 117 22.15 6.93 -3.17
C LYS A 117 22.48 7.28 -1.72
N GLY A 118 21.91 6.56 -0.74
CA GLY A 118 22.13 6.78 0.67
C GLY A 118 21.34 7.94 1.29
N PHE A 119 20.33 8.48 0.60
CA PHE A 119 19.48 9.53 1.17
C PHE A 119 18.47 8.96 2.17
N LEU A 120 18.27 9.70 3.26
CA LEU A 120 17.18 9.47 4.20
C LEU A 120 15.83 9.85 3.55
N THR A 121 14.87 8.96 3.59
CA THR A 121 13.49 9.26 3.17
C THR A 121 12.72 9.86 4.34
N ILE A 122 12.23 11.08 4.20
CA ILE A 122 11.32 11.70 5.18
C ILE A 122 9.91 11.68 4.61
N MET A 123 8.99 11.02 5.32
CA MET A 123 7.59 10.90 4.95
C MET A 123 6.72 11.65 5.95
N HIS A 124 5.93 12.63 5.45
CA HIS A 124 4.90 13.28 6.26
C HIS A 124 3.56 12.58 6.06
N GLY A 125 3.02 11.96 7.10
CA GLY A 125 1.76 11.23 7.06
C GLY A 125 1.56 10.34 8.29
N LYS A 126 0.38 9.75 8.42
CA LYS A 126 0.10 8.80 9.52
C LYS A 126 0.95 7.54 9.35
N ARG A 127 1.70 7.12 10.38
CA ARG A 127 2.61 5.94 10.34
C ARG A 127 1.90 4.67 9.93
N ASN A 128 0.66 4.50 10.37
CA ASN A 128 -0.13 3.29 10.13
C ASN A 128 -1.00 3.34 8.86
N HIS A 129 -0.94 4.44 8.07
CA HIS A 129 -1.66 4.52 6.81
C HIS A 129 -1.00 3.61 5.76
N GLU A 130 -1.80 2.93 4.95
CA GLU A 130 -1.34 1.94 3.96
C GLU A 130 -0.32 2.54 2.99
N GLU A 131 -0.62 3.71 2.44
CA GLU A 131 0.26 4.42 1.52
C GLU A 131 1.60 4.81 2.16
N THR A 132 1.57 5.27 3.43
CA THR A 132 2.79 5.60 4.16
C THR A 132 3.67 4.36 4.31
N ARG A 133 3.10 3.27 4.81
CA ARG A 133 3.81 1.99 4.99
C ARG A 133 4.36 1.45 3.67
N ALA A 134 3.53 1.41 2.63
CA ALA A 134 3.92 0.95 1.32
C ALA A 134 5.08 1.79 0.75
N THR A 135 5.00 3.11 0.89
CA THR A 135 6.02 4.04 0.36
C THR A 135 7.34 3.94 1.12
N VAL A 136 7.32 3.96 2.47
CA VAL A 136 8.58 3.85 3.23
C VAL A 136 9.23 2.49 3.10
N SER A 137 8.42 1.44 2.86
CA SER A 137 8.96 0.10 2.61
C SER A 137 9.84 0.04 1.37
N GLN A 138 9.63 0.91 0.36
CA GLN A 138 10.50 0.97 -0.81
C GLN A 138 11.89 1.50 -0.48
N ALA A 139 12.02 2.41 0.50
CA ALA A 139 13.34 2.83 0.97
C ALA A 139 14.06 1.66 1.66
N VAL A 140 13.35 0.93 2.55
CA VAL A 140 13.90 -0.24 3.26
C VAL A 140 14.31 -1.34 2.29
N LYS A 141 13.52 -1.59 1.26
CA LYS A 141 13.83 -2.56 0.18
C LYS A 141 15.19 -2.33 -0.45
N GLU A 142 15.60 -1.09 -0.59
CA GLU A 142 16.89 -0.68 -1.16
C GLU A 142 17.98 -0.45 -0.11
N GLY A 143 17.75 -0.88 1.15
CA GLY A 143 18.71 -0.71 2.26
C GLY A 143 18.79 0.71 2.81
N GLY A 144 17.86 1.60 2.41
CA GLY A 144 17.81 2.97 2.89
C GLY A 144 17.05 3.11 4.22
N ALA A 145 17.30 4.24 4.91
CA ALA A 145 16.60 4.63 6.11
C ALA A 145 15.40 5.53 5.79
N TYR A 146 14.43 5.56 6.71
CA TYR A 146 13.31 6.49 6.62
C TYR A 146 12.93 7.06 7.99
N LEU A 147 12.26 8.20 7.97
CA LEU A 147 11.62 8.84 9.12
C LEU A 147 10.21 9.25 8.74
N THR A 148 9.21 8.89 9.55
CA THR A 148 7.84 9.37 9.38
C THR A 148 7.53 10.43 10.41
N ILE A 149 7.03 11.57 9.95
CA ILE A 149 6.54 12.69 10.76
C ILE A 149 5.01 12.80 10.60
N GLU A 150 4.27 12.81 11.71
CA GLU A 150 2.82 12.85 11.67
C GLU A 150 2.23 14.25 11.94
N ASN A 151 3.03 15.11 12.59
CA ASN A 151 2.53 16.40 13.04
C ASN A 151 3.62 17.48 13.02
N ARG A 152 3.17 18.73 13.23
CA ARG A 152 4.07 19.91 13.19
C ARG A 152 5.13 19.91 14.29
N ALA A 153 4.85 19.31 15.45
CA ALA A 153 5.83 19.26 16.54
C ALA A 153 7.02 18.37 16.15
N GLU A 154 6.75 17.16 15.65
CA GLU A 154 7.79 16.26 15.13
C GLU A 154 8.57 16.90 13.95
N GLY A 155 7.88 17.64 13.09
CA GLY A 155 8.52 18.38 12.00
C GLY A 155 9.47 19.48 12.51
N ARG A 156 9.12 20.19 13.58
CA ARG A 156 10.01 21.19 14.20
C ARG A 156 11.24 20.53 14.83
N GLU A 157 11.06 19.43 15.54
CA GLU A 157 12.16 18.67 16.13
C GLU A 157 13.15 18.20 15.06
N LEU A 158 12.65 17.70 13.93
CA LEU A 158 13.50 17.32 12.80
C LEU A 158 14.30 18.51 12.26
N VAL A 159 13.68 19.67 12.09
CA VAL A 159 14.37 20.88 11.63
C VAL A 159 15.45 21.32 12.64
N GLU A 160 15.20 21.25 13.95
CA GLU A 160 16.19 21.55 14.99
C GLU A 160 17.39 20.62 14.91
N VAL A 161 17.17 19.32 14.67
CA VAL A 161 18.25 18.34 14.46
C VAL A 161 19.07 18.67 13.21
N ILE A 162 18.41 18.94 12.07
CA ILE A 162 19.09 19.28 10.81
C ILE A 162 19.92 20.56 10.94
N LEU A 163 19.43 21.55 11.70
CA LEU A 163 20.15 22.81 11.94
C LEU A 163 21.23 22.71 13.05
N GLY A 164 21.41 21.55 13.68
CA GLY A 164 22.37 21.35 14.76
C GLY A 164 21.96 22.01 16.08
N ALA A 165 20.72 22.46 16.23
CA ALA A 165 20.19 23.06 17.46
C ALA A 165 19.88 22.01 18.56
N ARG A 166 19.77 20.73 18.17
CA ARG A 166 19.66 19.57 19.07
C ARG A 166 20.69 18.50 18.69
N SER A 167 21.36 17.95 19.68
CA SER A 167 22.17 16.75 19.48
C SER A 167 21.25 15.54 19.25
N GLU A 168 21.63 14.66 18.34
CA GLU A 168 20.97 13.35 18.17
C GLU A 168 20.93 12.62 19.53
N LYS A 169 19.73 12.18 19.94
CA LYS A 169 19.53 11.26 21.05
C LYS A 169 19.15 9.90 20.53
#